data_b02c095b6feea14035847cd9c5c1effc
#
_entry.id   b02c095b6feea14035847cd9c5c1effc
#
_cell.length_a   1.000
_cell.length_b   1.000
_cell.length_c   1.000
_cell.angle_alpha   90.00
_cell.angle_beta   90.00
_cell.angle_gamma   90.00
#
_symmetry.space_group_name_H-M   'P 1'
#
loop_
_entity.id
_entity.type
_entity.pdbx_description
1 polymer ?
#
loop_
_entity_poly.entity_id
_entity_poly.type
_entity_poly.pdbx_seq_one_letter_code
_entity_poly.pdbx_strand_id
1 'polypeptide(L)'
;MQYLVFDPRFGAAGDMILSALLALGADRSAVSRAVSAVSNLTIEETERRGIPALSLKTNTGKAHRTLEDIIQIIDAADASAEAKALAKQVFNRIQKAEETVHQSHHVHFHEVGADDAIADVLGSC
;
A
#
# COMPACT_ATOMS: atom_id res chain seq x y z
N MET A 1 -11.68 0.77 -25.19
CA MET A 1 -11.67 1.29 -23.80
C MET A 1 -11.40 0.12 -22.87
N GLN A 2 -10.48 0.25 -21.93
CA GLN A 2 -10.17 -0.77 -20.94
C GLN A 2 -10.67 -0.32 -19.57
N TYR A 3 -11.20 -1.26 -18.80
CA TYR A 3 -11.68 -1.02 -17.44
C TYR A 3 -10.94 -1.94 -16.48
N LEU A 4 -10.54 -1.40 -15.32
CA LEU A 4 -10.08 -2.18 -14.18
C LEU A 4 -11.25 -2.28 -13.19
N VAL A 5 -11.66 -3.51 -12.88
CA VAL A 5 -12.77 -3.77 -11.97
C VAL A 5 -12.26 -4.55 -10.77
N PHE A 6 -12.47 -4.03 -9.56
CA PHE A 6 -12.21 -4.74 -8.32
C PHE A 6 -13.49 -5.40 -7.81
N ASP A 7 -13.43 -6.69 -7.51
CA ASP A 7 -14.52 -7.44 -6.92
C ASP A 7 -14.18 -7.77 -5.45
N PRO A 8 -14.76 -7.06 -4.47
CA PRO A 8 -14.41 -7.20 -3.08
C PRO A 8 -15.14 -8.33 -2.35
N ARG A 9 -15.82 -9.24 -3.04
CA ARG A 9 -16.63 -10.31 -2.41
C ARG A 9 -15.86 -11.17 -1.41
N PHE A 10 -14.56 -11.30 -1.58
CA PHE A 10 -13.69 -12.08 -0.69
C PHE A 10 -12.71 -11.23 0.11
N GLY A 11 -12.94 -9.93 0.18
CA GLY A 11 -12.09 -8.95 0.84
C GLY A 11 -11.33 -8.04 -0.13
N ALA A 12 -10.75 -6.98 0.40
CA ALA A 12 -10.00 -5.98 -0.34
C ALA A 12 -8.89 -5.36 0.55
N ALA A 13 -8.07 -6.20 1.17
CA ALA A 13 -6.89 -5.74 1.90
C ALA A 13 -5.82 -5.21 0.93
N GLY A 14 -4.93 -4.35 1.40
CA GLY A 14 -3.92 -3.69 0.56
C GLY A 14 -3.01 -4.69 -0.15
N ASP A 15 -2.51 -5.69 0.55
CA ASP A 15 -1.71 -6.79 -0.02
C ASP A 15 -2.47 -7.60 -1.09
N MET A 16 -3.78 -7.79 -0.92
CA MET A 16 -4.65 -8.46 -1.91
C MET A 16 -4.78 -7.62 -3.18
N ILE A 17 -4.96 -6.30 -3.04
CA ILE A 17 -5.06 -5.37 -4.17
C ILE A 17 -3.73 -5.36 -4.94
N LEU A 18 -2.62 -5.18 -4.24
CA LEU A 18 -1.28 -5.17 -4.83
C LEU A 18 -0.96 -6.50 -5.53
N SER A 19 -1.27 -7.64 -4.89
CA SER A 19 -1.11 -8.97 -5.49
C SER A 19 -1.91 -9.11 -6.78
N ALA A 20 -3.15 -8.63 -6.81
CA ALA A 20 -4.01 -8.70 -7.99
C ALA A 20 -3.47 -7.84 -9.14
N LEU A 21 -2.99 -6.63 -8.86
CA LEU A 21 -2.38 -5.75 -9.85
C LEU A 21 -1.11 -6.37 -10.45
N LEU A 22 -0.25 -6.96 -9.62
CA LEU A 22 0.95 -7.67 -10.08
C LEU A 22 0.61 -8.91 -10.90
N ALA A 23 -0.44 -9.64 -10.53
CA ALA A 23 -0.92 -10.78 -11.32
C ALA A 23 -1.51 -10.36 -12.67
N LEU A 24 -2.10 -9.16 -12.77
CA LEU A 24 -2.56 -8.58 -14.02
C LEU A 24 -1.44 -8.06 -14.93
N GLY A 25 -0.20 -7.99 -14.43
CA GLY A 25 0.96 -7.60 -15.24
C GLY A 25 1.55 -6.22 -14.91
N ALA A 26 1.25 -5.67 -13.73
CA ALA A 26 1.98 -4.50 -13.24
C ALA A 26 3.49 -4.80 -13.15
N ASP A 27 4.31 -3.79 -13.43
CA ASP A 27 5.78 -3.93 -13.44
C ASP A 27 6.32 -4.24 -12.03
N ARG A 28 6.68 -5.51 -11.82
CA ARG A 28 7.21 -6.01 -10.54
C ARG A 28 8.47 -5.26 -10.09
N SER A 29 9.30 -4.84 -11.04
CA SER A 29 10.54 -4.10 -10.72
C SER A 29 10.21 -2.68 -10.26
N ALA A 30 9.29 -1.98 -10.92
CA ALA A 30 8.85 -0.65 -10.51
C ALA A 30 8.20 -0.68 -9.13
N VAL A 31 7.29 -1.62 -8.89
CA VAL A 31 6.65 -1.80 -7.58
C VAL A 31 7.68 -2.11 -6.49
N SER A 32 8.62 -3.03 -6.73
CA SER A 32 9.65 -3.38 -5.75
C SER A 32 10.56 -2.19 -5.41
N ARG A 33 10.93 -1.36 -6.40
CA ARG A 33 11.70 -0.13 -6.14
C ARG A 33 10.91 0.87 -5.30
N ALA A 34 9.65 1.11 -5.63
CA ALA A 34 8.80 2.02 -4.86
C ALA A 34 8.65 1.56 -3.41
N VAL A 35 8.33 0.29 -3.19
CA VAL A 35 8.14 -0.31 -1.86
C VAL A 35 9.44 -0.34 -1.05
N SER A 36 10.62 -0.39 -1.70
CA SER A 36 11.92 -0.43 -1.02
C SER A 36 12.19 0.77 -0.11
N ALA A 37 11.41 1.85 -0.23
CA ALA A 37 11.46 2.98 0.70
C ALA A 37 11.11 2.60 2.15
N VAL A 38 10.36 1.52 2.36
CA VAL A 38 9.93 1.06 3.70
C VAL A 38 10.18 -0.41 3.96
N SER A 39 10.17 -1.26 2.93
CA SER A 39 10.26 -2.71 3.10
C SER A 39 10.83 -3.39 1.87
N ASN A 40 11.35 -4.60 2.06
CA ASN A 40 11.63 -5.48 0.95
C ASN A 40 10.38 -6.28 0.61
N LEU A 41 9.99 -6.25 -0.67
CA LEU A 41 8.84 -6.98 -1.17
C LEU A 41 9.29 -8.34 -1.73
N THR A 42 8.76 -9.42 -1.16
CA THR A 42 8.91 -10.77 -1.71
C THR A 42 7.61 -11.18 -2.38
N ILE A 43 7.69 -11.59 -3.65
CA ILE A 43 6.54 -12.01 -4.46
C ILE A 43 6.68 -13.51 -4.71
N GLU A 44 5.74 -14.30 -4.20
CA GLU A 44 5.72 -15.76 -4.34
C GLU A 44 4.49 -16.18 -5.15
N GLU A 45 4.70 -17.13 -6.07
CA GLU A 45 3.58 -17.78 -6.75
C GLU A 45 2.90 -18.75 -5.79
N THR A 46 1.59 -18.75 -5.79
CA THR A 46 0.76 -19.59 -4.93
C THR A 46 -0.50 -20.01 -5.67
N GLU A 47 -1.27 -20.89 -5.06
CA GLU A 47 -2.56 -21.35 -5.57
C GLU A 47 -3.59 -21.30 -4.45
N ARG A 48 -4.77 -20.82 -4.75
CA ARG A 48 -5.92 -20.83 -3.87
C ARG A 48 -7.09 -21.51 -4.55
N ARG A 49 -7.46 -22.71 -4.06
CA ARG A 49 -8.57 -23.52 -4.62
C ARG A 49 -8.45 -23.77 -6.13
N GLY A 50 -7.25 -24.08 -6.61
CA GLY A 50 -6.99 -24.34 -8.02
C GLY A 50 -6.83 -23.07 -8.88
N ILE A 51 -6.86 -21.87 -8.29
CA ILE A 51 -6.68 -20.62 -9.00
C ILE A 51 -5.27 -20.09 -8.72
N PRO A 52 -4.45 -19.87 -9.76
CA PRO A 52 -3.13 -19.26 -9.60
C PRO A 52 -3.25 -17.86 -8.99
N ALA A 53 -2.39 -17.55 -8.05
CA ALA A 53 -2.36 -16.27 -7.35
C ALA A 53 -0.94 -15.87 -6.95
N LEU A 54 -0.76 -14.64 -6.50
CA LEU A 54 0.48 -14.17 -5.91
C LEU A 54 0.27 -13.94 -4.41
N SER A 55 1.27 -14.30 -3.64
CA SER A 55 1.39 -13.99 -2.22
C SER A 55 2.50 -12.98 -2.02
N LEU A 56 2.21 -11.91 -1.31
CA LEU A 56 3.18 -10.87 -1.00
C LEU A 56 3.62 -10.99 0.45
N LYS A 57 4.91 -10.76 0.68
CA LYS A 57 5.49 -10.67 2.02
C LYS A 57 6.33 -9.41 2.10
N THR A 58 6.13 -8.65 3.15
CA THR A 58 6.92 -7.49 3.52
C THR A 58 7.61 -7.75 4.86
N ASN A 59 8.76 -7.13 5.08
CA ASN A 59 9.41 -7.20 6.37
C ASN A 59 8.66 -6.31 7.36
N THR A 60 8.36 -6.82 8.53
CA THR A 60 7.81 -6.03 9.63
C THR A 60 8.87 -5.07 10.16
N GLY A 61 8.52 -3.80 10.24
CA GLY A 61 9.40 -2.74 10.71
C GLY A 61 8.70 -1.83 11.70
N LYS A 62 8.95 -0.52 11.58
CA LYS A 62 8.38 0.49 12.47
C LYS A 62 6.85 0.55 12.34
N ALA A 63 6.13 0.56 13.47
CA ALA A 63 4.67 0.48 13.51
C ALA A 63 3.96 1.84 13.67
N HIS A 64 4.65 2.86 14.19
CA HIS A 64 4.01 4.15 14.54
C HIS A 64 4.67 5.29 13.79
N ARG A 65 3.88 6.08 13.06
CA ARG A 65 4.32 7.26 12.32
C ARG A 65 3.26 8.35 12.34
N THR A 66 3.72 9.59 12.19
CA THR A 66 2.85 10.72 11.86
C THR A 66 2.57 10.75 10.36
N LEU A 67 1.55 11.51 9.93
CA LEU A 67 1.32 11.73 8.50
C LEU A 67 2.55 12.37 7.84
N GLU A 68 3.23 13.29 8.54
CA GLU A 68 4.42 13.96 8.02
C GLU A 68 5.56 12.97 7.75
N ASP A 69 5.80 12.02 8.67
CA ASP A 69 6.77 10.95 8.46
C ASP A 69 6.44 10.11 7.22
N ILE A 70 5.16 9.77 7.04
CA ILE A 70 4.69 8.98 5.89
C ILE A 70 4.88 9.75 4.59
N ILE A 71 4.53 11.05 4.57
CA ILE A 71 4.72 11.90 3.39
C ILE A 71 6.19 11.98 3.00
N GLN A 72 7.10 12.13 3.97
CA GLN A 72 8.56 12.15 3.71
C GLN A 72 9.04 10.84 3.09
N ILE A 73 8.54 9.70 3.56
CA ILE A 73 8.84 8.39 2.99
C ILE A 73 8.36 8.29 1.54
N ILE A 74 7.11 8.70 1.27
CA ILE A 74 6.53 8.69 -0.08
C ILE A 74 7.33 9.61 -1.01
N ASP A 75 7.73 10.79 -0.55
CA ASP A 75 8.53 11.73 -1.35
C ASP A 75 9.91 11.17 -1.71
N ALA A 76 10.52 10.42 -0.82
CA ALA A 76 11.81 9.78 -1.03
C ALA A 76 11.74 8.49 -1.86
N ALA A 77 10.56 7.89 -2.04
CA ALA A 77 10.39 6.64 -2.77
C ALA A 77 10.76 6.77 -4.25
N ASP A 78 11.27 5.69 -4.85
CA ASP A 78 11.49 5.58 -6.29
C ASP A 78 10.18 5.20 -7.00
N ALA A 79 9.32 6.18 -7.18
CA ALA A 79 8.00 6.04 -7.79
C ALA A 79 7.66 7.26 -8.65
N SER A 80 6.67 7.12 -9.54
CA SER A 80 6.22 8.24 -10.37
C SER A 80 5.58 9.36 -9.53
N ALA A 81 5.54 10.57 -10.08
CA ALA A 81 4.90 11.71 -9.41
C ALA A 81 3.41 11.46 -9.17
N GLU A 82 2.75 10.78 -10.10
CA GLU A 82 1.34 10.41 -10.03
C GLU A 82 1.09 9.40 -8.90
N ALA A 83 1.90 8.35 -8.82
CA ALA A 83 1.82 7.34 -7.75
C ALA A 83 2.02 7.98 -6.37
N LYS A 84 3.03 8.82 -6.22
CA LYS A 84 3.27 9.58 -4.98
C LYS A 84 2.10 10.47 -4.60
N ALA A 85 1.53 11.20 -5.58
CA ALA A 85 0.38 12.07 -5.34
C ALA A 85 -0.84 11.27 -4.88
N LEU A 86 -1.11 10.11 -5.51
CA LEU A 86 -2.22 9.24 -5.15
C LEU A 86 -2.03 8.63 -3.76
N ALA A 87 -0.84 8.13 -3.44
CA ALA A 87 -0.52 7.58 -2.13
C ALA A 87 -0.72 8.62 -1.00
N LYS A 88 -0.26 9.86 -1.22
CA LYS A 88 -0.50 10.97 -0.27
C LYS A 88 -1.98 11.25 -0.08
N GLN A 89 -2.78 11.21 -1.15
CA GLN A 89 -4.24 11.40 -1.04
C GLN A 89 -4.89 10.32 -0.19
N VAL A 90 -4.46 9.06 -0.32
CA VAL A 90 -4.96 7.96 0.51
C VAL A 90 -4.69 8.24 1.99
N PHE A 91 -3.45 8.54 2.37
CA PHE A 91 -3.09 8.81 3.77
C PHE A 91 -3.76 10.07 4.33
N ASN A 92 -3.92 11.13 3.54
CA ASN A 92 -4.67 12.31 3.94
C ASN A 92 -6.15 12.00 4.22
N ARG A 93 -6.78 11.12 3.44
CA ARG A 93 -8.17 10.67 3.69
C ARG A 93 -8.27 9.85 4.97
N ILE A 94 -7.31 8.96 5.21
CA ILE A 94 -7.26 8.16 6.44
C ILE A 94 -7.12 9.09 7.65
N GLN A 95 -6.21 10.07 7.61
CA GLN A 95 -6.06 11.03 8.71
C GLN A 95 -7.36 11.78 9.00
N LYS A 96 -8.04 12.31 7.98
CA LYS A 96 -9.32 12.99 8.17
C LYS A 96 -10.37 12.10 8.83
N ALA A 97 -10.41 10.84 8.47
CA ALA A 97 -11.33 9.89 9.09
C ALA A 97 -10.99 9.66 10.57
N GLU A 98 -9.71 9.46 10.88
CA GLU A 98 -9.22 9.28 12.25
C GLU A 98 -9.47 10.53 13.12
N GLU A 99 -9.20 11.72 12.61
CA GLU A 99 -9.49 12.98 13.30
C GLU A 99 -10.99 13.13 13.62
N THR A 100 -11.85 12.70 12.71
CA THR A 100 -13.30 12.74 12.89
C THR A 100 -13.75 11.76 13.98
N VAL A 101 -13.20 10.56 14.00
CA VAL A 101 -13.58 9.51 14.98
C VAL A 101 -13.04 9.85 16.36
N HIS A 102 -11.79 10.29 16.46
CA HIS A 102 -11.13 10.53 17.75
C HIS A 102 -11.28 11.96 18.28
N GLN A 103 -11.90 12.86 17.53
CA GLN A 103 -12.06 14.29 17.88
C GLN A 103 -10.72 14.95 18.31
N SER A 104 -9.62 14.52 17.71
CA SER A 104 -8.26 14.95 18.02
C SER A 104 -7.52 15.34 16.75
N HIS A 105 -6.79 16.47 16.81
CA HIS A 105 -5.97 16.95 15.70
C HIS A 105 -4.55 16.32 15.68
N HIS A 106 -4.19 15.56 16.71
CA HIS A 106 -2.91 14.85 16.79
C HIS A 106 -3.16 13.34 16.65
N VAL A 107 -3.26 12.89 15.41
CA VAL A 107 -3.43 11.47 15.11
C VAL A 107 -2.05 10.84 14.88
N HIS A 108 -1.71 9.87 15.71
CA HIS A 108 -0.63 8.94 15.44
C HIS A 108 -1.22 7.68 14.79
N PHE A 109 -0.78 7.38 13.59
CA PHE A 109 -1.17 6.14 12.93
C PHE A 109 -0.52 4.95 13.65
N HIS A 110 -1.33 4.13 14.29
CA HIS A 110 -0.88 2.93 14.98
C HIS A 110 -0.70 1.77 14.00
N GLU A 111 -1.76 1.36 13.32
CA GLU A 111 -1.71 0.26 12.35
C GLU A 111 -1.35 0.73 10.94
N VAL A 112 -1.95 1.83 10.49
CA VAL A 112 -1.76 2.36 9.13
C VAL A 112 -0.40 3.04 8.95
N GLY A 113 0.28 3.39 10.05
CA GLY A 113 1.65 3.90 10.03
C GLY A 113 2.73 2.82 9.96
N ALA A 114 2.35 1.54 9.91
CA ALA A 114 3.28 0.43 9.80
C ALA A 114 3.88 0.32 8.38
N ASP A 115 5.05 -0.28 8.29
CA ASP A 115 5.78 -0.40 7.01
C ASP A 115 5.00 -1.19 5.96
N ASP A 116 4.27 -2.23 6.34
CA ASP A 116 3.42 -3.03 5.47
C ASP A 116 2.26 -2.21 4.88
N ALA A 117 1.57 -1.41 5.69
CA ALA A 117 0.48 -0.56 5.21
C ALA A 117 0.99 0.51 4.22
N ILE A 118 2.15 1.10 4.48
CA ILE A 118 2.76 2.07 3.56
C ILE A 118 3.19 1.39 2.26
N ALA A 119 3.78 0.19 2.34
CA ALA A 119 4.17 -0.62 1.19
C ALA A 119 2.96 -0.97 0.31
N ASP A 120 1.85 -1.39 0.93
CA ASP A 120 0.61 -1.74 0.24
C ASP A 120 0.00 -0.54 -0.50
N VAL A 121 -0.08 0.61 0.15
CA VAL A 121 -0.63 1.84 -0.46
C VAL A 121 0.28 2.31 -1.59
N LEU A 122 1.58 2.47 -1.33
CA LEU A 122 2.52 2.99 -2.31
C LEU A 122 2.69 2.04 -3.50
N GLY A 123 2.72 0.74 -3.24
CA GLY A 123 2.85 -0.28 -4.29
C GLY A 123 1.60 -0.45 -5.15
N SER A 124 0.42 -0.10 -4.61
CA SER A 124 -0.86 -0.17 -5.35
C SER A 124 -1.16 1.08 -6.17
N CYS A 125 -0.49 2.20 -5.90
CA CYS A 125 -0.62 3.46 -6.62
C CYS A 125 0.31 3.54 -7.83
#